data_ad0bcbc39de1ca0e8f33472aa77599f1
#
_entry.id   ad0bcbc39de1ca0e8f33472aa77599f1
#
_cell.length_a   1.000
_cell.length_b   1.000
_cell.length_c   1.000
_cell.angle_alpha   90.00
_cell.angle_beta   90.00
_cell.angle_gamma   90.00
#
_symmetry.space_group_name_H-M   'P 1'
#
loop_
_entity.id
_entity.type
_entity.pdbx_description
1 polymer ?
#
loop_
_entity_poly.entity_id
_entity_poly.type
_entity_poly.pdbx_seq_one_letter_code
_entity_poly.pdbx_strand_id
1 'polypeptide(L)' 'MRAIVITKHGSPDVLQVQERPDPSPGPGQVRITVAAAGVNFADTMARVGMYDDAPPLPSIVGYEVG' A
#
# COMPACT_ATOMS: atom_id res chain seq x y z
N MET A 1 0.07 -12.18 6.31
CA MET A 1 -1.08 -11.52 5.63
C MET A 1 -0.82 -11.38 4.14
N ARG A 2 -1.88 -11.27 3.37
CA ARG A 2 -1.74 -10.95 1.95
C ARG A 2 -1.81 -9.44 1.77
N ALA A 3 -0.97 -8.90 0.90
CA ALA A 3 -0.93 -7.48 0.61
C ALA A 3 -0.77 -7.25 -0.90
N ILE A 4 -1.26 -6.11 -1.36
CA ILE A 4 -1.03 -5.65 -2.73
C ILE A 4 0.24 -4.81 -2.70
N VAL A 5 1.26 -5.27 -3.41
CA VAL A 5 2.60 -4.67 -3.39
C VAL A 5 2.97 -4.23 -4.79
N ILE A 6 3.60 -3.07 -4.90
CA ILE A 6 4.23 -2.62 -6.15
C ILE A 6 5.74 -2.62 -5.97
N THR A 7 6.46 -3.15 -6.96
CA THR A 7 7.93 -3.18 -6.96
C THR A 7 8.49 -2.21 -8.01
N LYS A 8 7.64 -1.69 -8.87
CA LYS A 8 7.97 -0.66 -9.87
C LYS A 8 6.71 0.15 -10.16
N HIS A 9 6.88 1.33 -10.69
CA HIS A 9 5.76 2.16 -11.13
C HIS A 9 5.26 1.72 -12.51
N GLY A 10 3.99 1.97 -12.80
CA GLY A 10 3.44 1.66 -14.11
C GLY A 10 1.93 1.42 -14.11
N SER A 11 1.49 0.64 -15.11
CA SER A 11 0.09 0.27 -15.33
C SER A 11 -0.42 -0.66 -14.22
N PRO A 12 -1.73 -0.99 -14.18
CA PRO A 12 -2.26 -1.92 -13.18
C PRO A 12 -1.54 -3.27 -13.10
N ASP A 13 -0.82 -3.67 -14.14
CA ASP A 13 -0.05 -4.92 -14.13
C ASP A 13 1.05 -4.96 -13.07
N VAL A 14 1.46 -3.81 -12.52
CA VAL A 14 2.49 -3.74 -11.49
C VAL A 14 1.95 -4.13 -10.11
N LEU A 15 0.63 -4.24 -9.96
CA LEU A 15 0.01 -4.65 -8.71
C LEU A 15 0.20 -6.14 -8.52
N GLN A 16 0.81 -6.54 -7.38
CA GLN A 16 1.09 -7.93 -7.07
C GLN A 16 0.52 -8.29 -5.70
N VAL A 17 -0.10 -9.46 -5.62
CA VAL A 17 -0.51 -10.02 -4.32
C VAL A 17 0.66 -10.80 -3.75
N GLN A 18 1.13 -10.43 -2.57
CA GLN A 18 2.24 -11.08 -1.91
C GLN A 18 1.90 -11.42 -0.46
N GLU A 19 2.48 -12.52 0.05
CA GLU A 19 2.47 -12.78 1.48
C GLU A 19 3.50 -11.90 2.17
N ARG A 20 3.08 -11.28 3.26
CA ARG A 20 3.94 -10.44 4.09
C ARG A 20 3.70 -10.79 5.55
N PRO A 21 4.69 -10.65 6.44
CA PRO A 21 4.46 -10.86 7.86
C PRO A 21 3.45 -9.84 8.39
N ASP A 22 2.68 -10.26 9.40
CA ASP A 22 1.77 -9.33 10.06
C ASP A 22 2.57 -8.21 10.72
N PRO A 23 2.16 -6.95 10.55
CA PRO A 23 2.90 -5.84 11.15
C PRO A 23 2.76 -5.84 12.67
N SER A 24 3.82 -5.38 13.35
CA SER A 24 3.80 -5.11 14.79
C SER A 24 3.80 -3.60 15.00
N PRO A 25 2.89 -3.04 15.84
CA PRO A 25 2.88 -1.61 16.07
C PRO A 25 4.12 -1.19 16.86
N GLY A 26 4.78 -0.12 16.42
CA GLY A 26 5.84 0.54 17.14
C GLY A 26 5.30 1.63 18.09
N PRO A 27 6.19 2.38 18.77
CA PRO A 27 5.75 3.49 19.62
C PRO A 27 4.92 4.50 18.83
N GLY A 28 3.76 4.89 19.38
CA GLY A 28 2.85 5.82 18.72
C GLY A 28 2.07 5.26 17.54
N GLN A 29 2.14 3.95 17.31
CA GLN A 29 1.45 3.28 16.21
C GLN A 29 0.36 2.33 16.73
N VAL A 30 -0.59 2.03 15.87
CA VAL A 30 -1.62 1.01 16.13
C VAL A 30 -1.65 0.04 14.96
N ARG A 31 -2.10 -1.20 15.24
CA ARG A 31 -2.34 -2.20 14.21
C ARG A 31 -3.85 -2.33 14.00
N ILE A 32 -4.28 -2.23 12.76
CA ILE A 32 -5.68 -2.33 12.38
C ILE A 32 -5.90 -3.68 11.71
N THR A 33 -6.87 -4.45 12.22
CA THR A 33 -7.37 -5.62 11.49
C THR A 33 -8.37 -5.10 10.45
N VAL A 34 -7.94 -5.06 9.19
CA VAL A 34 -8.68 -4.39 8.12
C VAL A 34 -9.92 -5.18 7.75
N ALA A 35 -11.08 -4.52 7.81
CA ALA A 35 -12.34 -5.05 7.27
C ALA A 35 -12.55 -4.60 5.82
N ALA A 36 -12.14 -3.37 5.50
CA ALA A 36 -12.24 -2.81 4.16
C ALA A 36 -11.19 -1.72 3.97
N ALA A 37 -10.82 -1.50 2.71
CA ALA A 37 -9.91 -0.42 2.34
C ALA A 37 -10.48 0.34 1.16
N GLY A 38 -10.43 1.68 1.22
CA GLY A 38 -10.86 2.53 0.13
C GLY A 38 -9.71 2.73 -0.87
N VAL A 39 -10.06 2.93 -2.13
CA VAL A 39 -9.11 3.29 -3.18
C VAL A 39 -9.30 4.76 -3.50
N ASN A 40 -8.22 5.53 -3.44
CA ASN A 40 -8.24 6.96 -3.69
C ASN A 40 -7.47 7.30 -4.96
N PHE A 41 -7.70 8.50 -5.49
CA PHE A 41 -6.94 8.97 -6.65
C PHE A 41 -5.44 9.00 -6.36
N ALA A 42 -5.03 9.33 -5.13
CA ALA A 42 -3.63 9.28 -4.72
C ALA A 42 -3.01 7.89 -4.89
N ASP A 43 -3.78 6.81 -4.70
CA ASP A 43 -3.29 5.44 -4.89
C ASP A 43 -2.88 5.20 -6.35
N THR A 44 -3.68 5.70 -7.30
CA THR A 44 -3.36 5.56 -8.72
C THR A 44 -2.14 6.40 -9.10
N MET A 45 -1.99 7.59 -8.52
CA MET A 45 -0.82 8.44 -8.74
C MET A 45 0.44 7.80 -8.16
N ALA A 46 0.34 7.20 -6.98
CA ALA A 46 1.47 6.49 -6.37
C ALA A 46 1.90 5.30 -7.24
N ARG A 47 0.93 4.55 -7.79
CA ARG A 47 1.22 3.41 -8.66
C ARG A 47 2.03 3.82 -9.89
N VAL A 48 1.72 4.95 -10.49
CA VAL A 48 2.43 5.44 -11.69
C VAL A 48 3.66 6.28 -11.36
N GLY A 49 3.92 6.54 -10.07
CA GLY A 49 5.11 7.28 -9.65
C GLY A 49 4.98 8.79 -9.73
N MET A 50 3.75 9.31 -9.75
CA MET A 50 3.48 10.75 -9.87
C MET A 50 3.03 11.41 -8.57
N TYR A 51 3.05 10.68 -7.46
CA TYR A 51 2.64 11.20 -6.14
C TYR A 51 3.87 11.38 -5.27
N ASP A 52 4.19 12.63 -4.93
CA ASP A 52 5.43 12.98 -4.23
C ASP A 52 5.55 12.36 -2.83
N ASP A 53 4.41 12.18 -2.16
CA ASP A 53 4.38 11.60 -0.81
C ASP A 53 4.30 10.07 -0.81
N ALA A 54 4.37 9.44 -1.97
CA ALA A 54 4.35 7.98 -2.05
C ALA A 54 5.60 7.39 -1.41
N PRO A 55 5.46 6.23 -0.71
CA PRO A 55 6.63 5.57 -0.12
C PRO A 55 7.56 5.02 -1.21
N PRO A 56 8.86 4.85 -0.85
CA PRO A 56 9.81 4.24 -1.80
C PRO A 56 9.43 2.78 -2.12
N LEU A 57 9.82 2.33 -3.31
CA LEU A 57 9.59 0.96 -3.74
C LEU A 57 10.56 -0.02 -3.07
N PRO A 58 10.18 -1.28 -2.84
CA PRO A 58 8.83 -1.82 -3.00
C PRO A 58 7.88 -1.30 -1.92
N SER A 59 6.62 -1.13 -2.23
CA SER A 59 5.69 -0.55 -1.28
C SER A 59 4.29 -1.17 -1.35
N ILE A 60 3.58 -1.06 -0.25
CA ILE A 60 2.15 -1.35 -0.15
C ILE A 60 1.45 0.01 -0.20
N VAL A 61 0.69 0.26 -1.25
CA VAL A 61 0.05 1.54 -1.47
C VAL A 61 -1.37 1.54 -0.91
N GLY A 62 -1.74 2.62 -0.24
CA GLY A 62 -3.08 2.81 0.29
C GLY A 62 -3.10 3.89 1.35
N TYR A 63 -4.19 4.63 1.42
CA TYR A 63 -4.33 5.77 2.33
C TYR A 63 -5.61 5.74 3.14
N GLU A 64 -6.40 4.67 3.03
CA GLU A 64 -7.71 4.60 3.71
C GLU A 64 -8.03 3.16 4.09
N VAL A 65 -8.26 2.92 5.37
CA VAL A 65 -8.64 1.59 5.90
C VAL A 65 -9.68 1.73 7.01
N GLY A 66 -10.44 0.69 7.17
CA GLY A 66 -11.39 0.58 8.27
C GLY A 66 -11.69 -0.84 8.65
#